data_9bc4b84bb3e7316734415fecc82b4777
#
_entry.id   9bc4b84bb3e7316734415fecc82b4777
#
_cell.length_a   1.000
_cell.length_b   1.000
_cell.length_c   1.000
_cell.angle_alpha   90.00
_cell.angle_beta   90.00
_cell.angle_gamma   90.00
#
_symmetry.space_group_name_H-M   'P 1'
#
loop_
_entity.id
_entity.type
_entity.pdbx_description
1 polymer ?
#
loop_
_entity_poly.entity_id
_entity_poly.type
_entity_poly.pdbx_seq_one_letter_code
_entity_poly.pdbx_strand_id
1 'polypeptide(L)'
;MRPALSKLNIAIIAGEHSGDILGADLIEALRQRHPDAHFYGIGGPRMQALGFNALFDMEELAVMGLVEVLGRLPRLMQVKREIVANLLKDRPDVFVGIDAPDFNLRVERDLKQAGIKTVHYVSPSVWAWRHKRIFKIAKATNLVLSLLPFEKAFYDKYQVPCTFVGHTMADKMPLVVDKAEQKTVLELDPSRPVLALMPGSRSNEIKLLAPDFLAAASLLQQQQPELQLIANMVTAQKAAQFAAIKAQYAPHLNITVFTGQARQVLLAADATFITSGTATLEAMLAKCLMVVAYRANWLTYQIGRRLVKLEHFSLPNLLAGRAMVPELLQHQVTPEALVAAMAPMLQTDNSKLLADYRTIHQQIKCDASAQAAEAILEVVRSDAMA
;
A
#
# COMPACT_ATOMS: atom_id res chain seq x y z
N MET A 1 -18.71 8.23 -40.62
CA MET A 1 -18.98 7.00 -39.83
C MET A 1 -17.66 6.55 -39.27
N ARG A 2 -17.45 6.62 -37.92
CA ARG A 2 -16.29 6.02 -37.29
C ARG A 2 -16.39 4.50 -37.45
N PRO A 3 -15.29 3.77 -37.83
CA PRO A 3 -15.33 2.32 -37.79
C PRO A 3 -15.72 1.88 -36.40
N ALA A 4 -16.59 0.87 -36.29
CA ALA A 4 -16.91 0.23 -35.03
C ALA A 4 -15.58 -0.11 -34.35
N LEU A 5 -15.35 0.41 -33.13
CA LEU A 5 -14.14 0.14 -32.36
C LEU A 5 -14.01 -1.38 -32.29
N SER A 6 -12.96 -1.90 -32.90
CA SER A 6 -12.54 -3.28 -32.69
C SER A 6 -12.48 -3.52 -31.17
N LYS A 7 -12.87 -4.71 -30.74
CA LYS A 7 -12.89 -5.13 -29.34
C LYS A 7 -11.57 -4.72 -28.66
N LEU A 8 -11.65 -3.87 -27.64
CA LEU A 8 -10.47 -3.35 -26.94
C LEU A 8 -9.74 -4.49 -26.21
N ASN A 9 -8.46 -4.68 -26.51
CA ASN A 9 -7.63 -5.73 -25.92
C ASN A 9 -6.63 -5.11 -24.95
N ILE A 10 -6.76 -5.41 -23.66
CA ILE A 10 -5.94 -4.86 -22.59
C ILE A 10 -5.19 -5.99 -21.91
N ALA A 11 -3.87 -5.95 -21.98
CA ALA A 11 -3.03 -6.88 -21.24
C ALA A 11 -2.65 -6.30 -19.89
N ILE A 12 -2.77 -7.08 -18.81
CA ILE A 12 -2.47 -6.64 -17.45
C ILE A 12 -1.55 -7.64 -16.77
N ILE A 13 -0.55 -7.14 -16.02
CA ILE A 13 0.25 -7.97 -15.11
C ILE A 13 0.16 -7.41 -13.71
N ALA A 14 -0.38 -8.22 -12.79
CA ALA A 14 -0.40 -8.01 -11.35
C ALA A 14 0.35 -9.18 -10.68
N GLY A 15 1.42 -8.89 -9.94
CA GLY A 15 2.31 -9.93 -9.39
C GLY A 15 2.06 -10.27 -7.91
N GLU A 16 1.13 -9.56 -7.23
CA GLU A 16 0.87 -9.72 -5.80
C GLU A 16 -0.63 -9.52 -5.51
N HIS A 17 -1.06 -9.96 -4.34
CA HIS A 17 -2.45 -9.84 -3.90
C HIS A 17 -2.98 -8.39 -3.93
N SER A 18 -2.16 -7.41 -3.55
CA SER A 18 -2.49 -5.98 -3.65
C SER A 18 -2.73 -5.55 -5.09
N GLY A 19 -1.90 -6.05 -6.03
CA GLY A 19 -2.05 -5.81 -7.46
C GLY A 19 -3.31 -6.46 -8.05
N ASP A 20 -3.69 -7.65 -7.56
CA ASP A 20 -4.93 -8.33 -7.98
C ASP A 20 -6.19 -7.54 -7.57
N ILE A 21 -6.18 -6.93 -6.37
CA ILE A 21 -7.27 -6.04 -5.93
C ILE A 21 -7.37 -4.82 -6.85
N LEU A 22 -6.24 -4.15 -7.11
CA LEU A 22 -6.20 -2.96 -7.98
C LEU A 22 -6.57 -3.30 -9.41
N GLY A 23 -6.13 -4.46 -9.91
CA GLY A 23 -6.46 -4.95 -11.24
C GLY A 23 -7.94 -5.28 -11.40
N ALA A 24 -8.56 -5.88 -10.40
CA ALA A 24 -10.00 -6.14 -10.41
C ALA A 24 -10.81 -4.83 -10.43
N ASP A 25 -10.50 -3.89 -9.53
CA ASP A 25 -11.15 -2.57 -9.50
C ASP A 25 -10.98 -1.82 -10.84
N LEU A 26 -9.80 -1.92 -11.47
CA LEU A 26 -9.52 -1.33 -12.78
C LEU A 26 -10.33 -1.99 -13.92
N ILE A 27 -10.43 -3.32 -13.93
CA ILE A 27 -11.23 -4.08 -14.91
C ILE A 27 -12.70 -3.66 -14.83
N GLU A 28 -13.26 -3.54 -13.63
CA GLU A 28 -14.64 -3.08 -13.44
C GLU A 28 -14.83 -1.67 -14.02
N ALA A 29 -13.94 -0.73 -13.72
CA ALA A 29 -13.99 0.64 -14.20
C ALA A 29 -13.84 0.75 -15.73
N LEU A 30 -12.98 -0.08 -16.34
CA LEU A 30 -12.81 -0.14 -17.79
C LEU A 30 -14.03 -0.75 -18.48
N ARG A 31 -14.65 -1.80 -17.92
CA ARG A 31 -15.86 -2.42 -18.47
C ARG A 31 -17.08 -1.51 -18.45
N GLN A 32 -17.21 -0.65 -17.45
CA GLN A 32 -18.28 0.36 -17.44
C GLN A 32 -18.23 1.27 -18.68
N ARG A 33 -17.04 1.48 -19.25
CA ARG A 33 -16.80 2.33 -20.43
C ARG A 33 -16.73 1.53 -21.75
N HIS A 34 -16.23 0.31 -21.67
CA HIS A 34 -16.03 -0.63 -22.78
C HIS A 34 -16.46 -2.04 -22.37
N PRO A 35 -17.78 -2.35 -22.41
CA PRO A 35 -18.32 -3.63 -21.94
C PRO A 35 -17.72 -4.86 -22.63
N ASP A 36 -17.34 -4.73 -23.91
CA ASP A 36 -16.78 -5.81 -24.73
C ASP A 36 -15.26 -5.91 -24.65
N ALA A 37 -14.58 -5.13 -23.77
CA ALA A 37 -13.14 -5.17 -23.64
C ALA A 37 -12.67 -6.56 -23.15
N HIS A 38 -11.57 -7.03 -23.75
CA HIS A 38 -10.93 -8.28 -23.41
C HIS A 38 -9.70 -8.03 -22.52
N PHE A 39 -9.64 -8.73 -21.40
CA PHE A 39 -8.56 -8.60 -20.40
C PHE A 39 -7.82 -9.92 -20.25
N TYR A 40 -6.48 -9.87 -20.31
CA TYR A 40 -5.66 -11.07 -20.20
C TYR A 40 -4.23 -10.74 -19.72
N GLY A 41 -3.48 -11.76 -19.29
CA GLY A 41 -2.09 -11.61 -18.85
C GLY A 41 -1.78 -12.40 -17.59
N ILE A 42 -1.27 -11.74 -16.53
CA ILE A 42 -1.01 -12.36 -15.22
C ILE A 42 -1.84 -11.65 -14.17
N GLY A 43 -2.71 -12.38 -13.49
CA GLY A 43 -3.60 -11.84 -12.47
C GLY A 43 -4.15 -12.91 -11.56
N GLY A 44 -4.59 -12.49 -10.38
CA GLY A 44 -5.07 -13.38 -9.34
C GLY A 44 -6.57 -13.70 -9.43
N PRO A 45 -7.10 -14.38 -8.39
CA PRO A 45 -8.47 -14.88 -8.39
C PRO A 45 -9.54 -13.78 -8.47
N ARG A 46 -9.26 -12.55 -7.98
CA ARG A 46 -10.22 -11.45 -8.08
C ARG A 46 -10.39 -10.95 -9.51
N MET A 47 -9.30 -10.79 -10.25
CA MET A 47 -9.35 -10.44 -11.66
C MET A 47 -10.01 -11.57 -12.47
N GLN A 48 -9.67 -12.83 -12.19
CA GLN A 48 -10.24 -14.00 -12.86
C GLN A 48 -11.75 -14.12 -12.63
N ALA A 49 -12.25 -13.82 -11.43
CA ALA A 49 -13.69 -13.77 -11.14
C ALA A 49 -14.44 -12.76 -12.01
N LEU A 50 -13.75 -11.75 -12.53
CA LEU A 50 -14.27 -10.79 -13.52
C LEU A 50 -14.01 -11.20 -14.97
N GLY A 51 -13.70 -12.48 -15.25
CA GLY A 51 -13.47 -12.98 -16.61
C GLY A 51 -12.14 -12.53 -17.24
N PHE A 52 -11.12 -12.25 -16.41
CA PHE A 52 -9.76 -12.05 -16.85
C PHE A 52 -9.15 -13.39 -17.31
N ASN A 53 -8.53 -13.43 -18.48
CA ASN A 53 -7.85 -14.61 -18.99
C ASN A 53 -6.40 -14.68 -18.48
N ALA A 54 -6.15 -15.48 -17.45
CA ALA A 54 -4.82 -15.67 -16.89
C ALA A 54 -3.97 -16.59 -17.80
N LEU A 55 -2.87 -16.07 -18.33
CA LEU A 55 -1.90 -16.82 -19.11
C LEU A 55 -0.87 -17.55 -18.24
N PHE A 56 -0.61 -17.02 -17.04
CA PHE A 56 0.25 -17.59 -16.02
C PHE A 56 -0.36 -17.36 -14.64
N ASP A 57 -0.03 -18.24 -13.71
CA ASP A 57 -0.40 -18.06 -12.31
C ASP A 57 0.32 -16.85 -11.70
N MET A 58 -0.42 -16.03 -10.95
CA MET A 58 0.14 -14.88 -10.24
C MET A 58 1.24 -15.29 -9.24
N GLU A 59 1.15 -16.49 -8.66
CA GLU A 59 2.15 -17.02 -7.72
C GLU A 59 3.54 -17.20 -8.36
N GLU A 60 3.64 -17.28 -9.69
CA GLU A 60 4.93 -17.28 -10.39
C GLU A 60 5.74 -15.99 -10.14
N LEU A 61 5.07 -14.87 -9.87
CA LEU A 61 5.69 -13.58 -9.60
C LEU A 61 5.79 -13.26 -8.10
N ALA A 62 5.02 -13.97 -7.25
CA ALA A 62 4.99 -13.76 -5.81
C ALA A 62 6.25 -14.32 -5.14
N VAL A 63 7.34 -13.55 -5.15
CA VAL A 63 8.62 -13.94 -4.57
C VAL A 63 8.98 -12.97 -3.45
N MET A 64 9.04 -13.47 -2.21
CA MET A 64 9.40 -12.68 -1.04
C MET A 64 10.82 -13.00 -0.55
N GLY A 65 11.68 -11.97 -0.58
CA GLY A 65 13.02 -12.03 0.00
C GLY A 65 14.15 -12.31 -0.99
N LEU A 66 15.34 -11.77 -0.69
CA LEU A 66 16.49 -11.74 -1.60
C LEU A 66 16.97 -13.15 -2.01
N VAL A 67 16.93 -14.09 -1.07
CA VAL A 67 17.39 -15.49 -1.29
C VAL A 67 16.42 -16.24 -2.17
N GLU A 68 15.11 -16.05 -1.97
CA GLU A 68 14.07 -16.69 -2.77
C GLU A 68 14.05 -16.14 -4.19
N VAL A 69 14.22 -14.81 -4.35
CA VAL A 69 14.37 -14.15 -5.65
C VAL A 69 15.52 -14.73 -6.44
N LEU A 70 16.70 -14.95 -5.82
CA LEU A 70 17.86 -15.50 -6.50
C LEU A 70 17.60 -16.95 -6.96
N GLY A 71 16.93 -17.78 -6.16
CA GLY A 71 16.59 -19.16 -6.52
C GLY A 71 15.58 -19.27 -7.67
N ARG A 72 14.63 -18.32 -7.76
CA ARG A 72 13.57 -18.30 -8.79
C ARG A 72 13.90 -17.44 -10.01
N LEU A 73 15.04 -16.76 -10.03
CA LEU A 73 15.42 -15.85 -11.12
C LEU A 73 15.35 -16.49 -12.53
N PRO A 74 15.84 -17.75 -12.75
CA PRO A 74 15.72 -18.40 -14.07
C PRO A 74 14.26 -18.57 -14.50
N ARG A 75 13.37 -18.96 -13.56
CA ARG A 75 11.93 -19.13 -13.83
C ARG A 75 11.26 -17.79 -14.15
N LEU A 76 11.54 -16.74 -13.37
CA LEU A 76 11.04 -15.39 -13.62
C LEU A 76 11.47 -14.86 -14.99
N MET A 77 12.70 -15.14 -15.41
CA MET A 77 13.21 -14.77 -16.75
C MET A 77 12.55 -15.57 -17.86
N GLN A 78 12.19 -16.82 -17.61
CA GLN A 78 11.43 -17.65 -18.53
C GLN A 78 10.01 -17.11 -18.69
N VAL A 79 9.26 -16.92 -17.58
CA VAL A 79 7.91 -16.34 -17.58
C VAL A 79 7.92 -14.99 -18.31
N LYS A 80 8.91 -14.12 -18.01
CA LYS A 80 9.05 -12.84 -18.72
C LYS A 80 9.19 -13.04 -20.24
N ARG A 81 10.02 -13.97 -20.70
CA ARG A 81 10.22 -14.21 -22.15
C ARG A 81 8.94 -14.72 -22.82
N GLU A 82 8.28 -15.67 -22.18
CA GLU A 82 7.03 -16.26 -22.70
C GLU A 82 5.90 -15.25 -22.75
N ILE A 83 5.67 -14.47 -21.69
CA ILE A 83 4.60 -13.44 -21.67
C ILE A 83 4.89 -12.34 -22.71
N VAL A 84 6.12 -11.87 -22.82
CA VAL A 84 6.48 -10.87 -23.84
C VAL A 84 6.26 -11.42 -25.24
N ALA A 85 6.64 -12.67 -25.53
CA ALA A 85 6.40 -13.30 -26.84
C ALA A 85 4.91 -13.39 -27.17
N ASN A 86 4.08 -13.79 -26.20
CA ASN A 86 2.62 -13.84 -26.39
C ASN A 86 2.05 -12.43 -26.66
N LEU A 87 2.43 -11.44 -25.87
CA LEU A 87 1.95 -10.07 -26.04
C LEU A 87 2.42 -9.40 -27.34
N LEU A 88 3.62 -9.72 -27.81
CA LEU A 88 4.11 -9.24 -29.13
C LEU A 88 3.35 -9.86 -30.29
N LYS A 89 2.89 -11.12 -30.15
CA LYS A 89 2.06 -11.80 -31.15
C LYS A 89 0.64 -11.25 -31.16
N ASP A 90 0.05 -11.08 -29.99
CA ASP A 90 -1.35 -10.67 -29.85
C ASP A 90 -1.56 -9.16 -30.02
N ARG A 91 -0.49 -8.35 -29.80
CA ARG A 91 -0.47 -6.89 -29.91
C ARG A 91 -1.66 -6.21 -29.23
N PRO A 92 -1.72 -6.20 -27.87
CA PRO A 92 -2.78 -5.49 -27.17
C PRO A 92 -2.77 -3.99 -27.50
N ASP A 93 -3.93 -3.34 -27.40
CA ASP A 93 -4.05 -1.88 -27.56
C ASP A 93 -3.27 -1.12 -26.48
N VAL A 94 -3.20 -1.71 -25.29
CA VAL A 94 -2.39 -1.21 -24.18
C VAL A 94 -1.96 -2.35 -23.24
N PHE A 95 -0.78 -2.24 -22.69
CA PHE A 95 -0.27 -3.05 -21.59
C PHE A 95 -0.28 -2.25 -20.29
N VAL A 96 -0.77 -2.84 -19.20
CA VAL A 96 -0.78 -2.23 -17.86
C VAL A 96 0.00 -3.12 -16.88
N GLY A 97 1.13 -2.62 -16.40
CA GLY A 97 1.88 -3.26 -15.31
C GLY A 97 1.45 -2.69 -13.96
N ILE A 98 0.86 -3.52 -13.10
CA ILE A 98 0.42 -3.10 -11.77
C ILE A 98 1.47 -3.48 -10.74
N ASP A 99 2.08 -2.47 -10.08
CA ASP A 99 3.13 -2.65 -9.07
C ASP A 99 4.30 -3.55 -9.59
N ALA A 100 4.97 -4.33 -8.72
CA ALA A 100 6.08 -5.23 -9.07
C ALA A 100 7.08 -4.62 -10.08
N PRO A 101 7.65 -3.43 -9.83
CA PRO A 101 8.36 -2.64 -10.84
C PRO A 101 9.65 -3.30 -11.34
N ASP A 102 10.23 -4.23 -10.59
CA ASP A 102 11.43 -4.95 -11.03
C ASP A 102 11.13 -5.98 -12.12
N PHE A 103 9.91 -6.46 -12.22
CA PHE A 103 9.41 -7.31 -13.29
C PHE A 103 8.73 -6.49 -14.39
N ASN A 104 7.71 -5.73 -14.04
CA ASN A 104 6.84 -5.03 -14.99
C ASN A 104 7.59 -4.02 -15.86
N LEU A 105 8.50 -3.20 -15.30
CA LEU A 105 9.28 -2.24 -16.10
C LEU A 105 10.17 -2.89 -17.16
N ARG A 106 10.54 -4.16 -16.99
CA ARG A 106 11.29 -4.91 -18.03
C ARG A 106 10.38 -5.38 -19.15
N VAL A 107 9.16 -5.81 -18.82
CA VAL A 107 8.13 -6.18 -19.80
C VAL A 107 7.68 -4.94 -20.57
N GLU A 108 7.34 -3.88 -19.86
CA GLU A 108 6.92 -2.58 -20.42
C GLU A 108 7.93 -2.03 -21.40
N ARG A 109 9.22 -2.05 -21.04
CA ARG A 109 10.29 -1.58 -21.93
C ARG A 109 10.32 -2.34 -23.25
N ASP A 110 10.25 -3.68 -23.18
CA ASP A 110 10.36 -4.54 -24.36
C ASP A 110 9.12 -4.37 -25.25
N LEU A 111 7.92 -4.21 -24.67
CA LEU A 111 6.67 -3.93 -25.38
C LEU A 111 6.65 -2.51 -26.01
N LYS A 112 7.07 -1.49 -25.25
CA LYS A 112 7.16 -0.11 -25.75
C LYS A 112 8.12 0.01 -26.93
N GLN A 113 9.26 -0.69 -26.90
CA GLN A 113 10.19 -0.75 -28.02
C GLN A 113 9.59 -1.39 -29.27
N ALA A 114 8.61 -2.27 -29.10
CA ALA A 114 7.85 -2.88 -30.20
C ALA A 114 6.59 -2.05 -30.64
N GLY A 115 6.44 -0.84 -30.08
CA GLY A 115 5.34 0.06 -30.42
C GLY A 115 4.01 -0.23 -29.72
N ILE A 116 4.01 -1.08 -28.68
CA ILE A 116 2.81 -1.31 -27.84
C ILE A 116 2.78 -0.25 -26.74
N LYS A 117 1.62 0.37 -26.49
CA LYS A 117 1.43 1.35 -25.42
C LYS A 117 1.57 0.68 -24.05
N THR A 118 2.26 1.33 -23.12
CA THR A 118 2.53 0.79 -21.80
C THR A 118 2.19 1.80 -20.71
N VAL A 119 1.47 1.33 -19.69
CA VAL A 119 1.10 2.11 -18.52
C VAL A 119 1.60 1.38 -17.27
N HIS A 120 2.30 2.08 -16.39
CA HIS A 120 2.69 1.53 -15.08
C HIS A 120 1.77 2.07 -14.01
N TYR A 121 1.00 1.20 -13.38
CA TYR A 121 0.07 1.56 -12.30
C TYR A 121 0.68 1.24 -10.95
N VAL A 122 0.71 2.22 -10.07
CA VAL A 122 1.44 2.34 -8.80
C VAL A 122 2.90 2.76 -9.02
N SER A 123 3.16 4.03 -8.82
CA SER A 123 4.51 4.60 -8.91
C SER A 123 5.49 3.90 -7.97
N PRO A 124 6.63 3.41 -8.46
CA PRO A 124 7.71 2.97 -7.56
C PRO A 124 8.22 4.13 -6.71
N SER A 125 8.64 3.87 -5.47
CA SER A 125 9.10 4.90 -4.52
C SER A 125 10.44 5.55 -4.91
N VAL A 126 10.59 5.93 -6.20
CA VAL A 126 11.81 6.55 -6.75
C VAL A 126 12.05 7.95 -6.23
N TRP A 127 11.02 8.63 -5.75
CA TRP A 127 11.07 9.93 -5.10
C TRP A 127 11.80 9.88 -3.75
N ALA A 128 11.75 8.73 -3.05
CA ALA A 128 12.39 8.53 -1.75
C ALA A 128 13.87 8.12 -1.88
N TRP A 129 14.19 7.31 -2.89
CA TRP A 129 15.51 6.76 -3.11
C TRP A 129 15.68 6.32 -4.56
N ARG A 130 16.92 6.16 -5.05
CA ARG A 130 17.22 5.75 -6.44
C ARG A 130 16.60 6.67 -7.51
N HIS A 131 16.63 7.97 -7.33
CA HIS A 131 16.04 8.96 -8.24
C HIS A 131 16.40 8.72 -9.72
N LYS A 132 17.62 8.24 -10.02
CA LYS A 132 18.05 7.91 -11.40
C LYS A 132 17.22 6.79 -12.06
N ARG A 133 16.42 6.02 -11.28
CA ARG A 133 15.54 5.00 -11.84
C ARG A 133 14.42 5.59 -12.70
N ILE A 134 14.12 6.87 -12.52
CA ILE A 134 13.12 7.59 -13.33
C ILE A 134 13.41 7.54 -14.82
N PHE A 135 14.70 7.58 -15.22
CA PHE A 135 15.09 7.46 -16.63
C PHE A 135 14.83 6.06 -17.21
N LYS A 136 14.82 5.02 -16.37
CA LYS A 136 14.45 3.68 -16.80
C LYS A 136 12.94 3.56 -16.95
N ILE A 137 12.17 4.20 -16.06
CA ILE A 137 10.71 4.29 -16.14
C ILE A 137 10.29 5.03 -17.41
N ALA A 138 10.87 6.20 -17.69
CA ALA A 138 10.60 6.96 -18.91
C ALA A 138 10.80 6.16 -20.20
N LYS A 139 11.83 5.27 -20.22
CA LYS A 139 12.09 4.40 -21.36
C LYS A 139 11.11 3.21 -21.45
N ALA A 140 10.49 2.83 -20.34
CA ALA A 140 9.62 1.68 -20.25
C ALA A 140 8.13 2.03 -20.43
N THR A 141 7.71 3.23 -20.03
CA THR A 141 6.28 3.57 -19.92
C THR A 141 5.89 4.75 -20.81
N ASN A 142 4.68 4.74 -21.32
CA ASN A 142 4.05 5.91 -21.94
C ASN A 142 3.40 6.79 -20.87
N LEU A 143 2.89 6.17 -19.79
CA LEU A 143 2.25 6.85 -18.68
C LEU A 143 2.54 6.11 -17.38
N VAL A 144 2.70 6.84 -16.28
CA VAL A 144 2.69 6.31 -14.92
C VAL A 144 1.42 6.80 -14.22
N LEU A 145 0.73 5.92 -13.52
CA LEU A 145 -0.39 6.26 -12.64
C LEU A 145 0.09 6.24 -11.19
N SER A 146 0.07 7.37 -10.53
CA SER A 146 0.49 7.52 -9.14
C SER A 146 -0.71 7.57 -8.20
N LEU A 147 -0.54 7.00 -7.00
CA LEU A 147 -1.57 6.96 -5.96
C LEU A 147 -1.47 8.16 -5.00
N LEU A 148 -0.31 8.83 -4.95
CA LEU A 148 -0.05 9.91 -4.02
C LEU A 148 0.31 11.20 -4.79
N PRO A 149 -0.22 12.36 -4.38
CA PRO A 149 -0.10 13.60 -5.15
C PRO A 149 1.34 14.11 -5.29
N PHE A 150 2.19 13.92 -4.28
CA PHE A 150 3.59 14.35 -4.31
C PHE A 150 4.45 13.54 -5.28
N GLU A 151 4.02 12.32 -5.64
CA GLU A 151 4.72 11.51 -6.64
C GLU A 151 4.66 12.17 -8.01
N LYS A 152 3.49 12.68 -8.41
CA LYS A 152 3.33 13.39 -9.68
C LYS A 152 4.31 14.56 -9.81
N ALA A 153 4.47 15.38 -8.76
CA ALA A 153 5.42 16.50 -8.77
C ALA A 153 6.88 16.05 -9.02
N PHE A 154 7.24 14.86 -8.53
CA PHE A 154 8.55 14.27 -8.82
C PHE A 154 8.71 13.89 -10.30
N TYR A 155 7.70 13.27 -10.92
CA TYR A 155 7.71 12.92 -12.35
C TYR A 155 7.73 14.16 -13.24
N ASP A 156 6.95 15.19 -12.90
CA ASP A 156 6.89 16.47 -13.65
C ASP A 156 8.27 17.13 -13.73
N LYS A 157 9.05 17.11 -12.64
CA LYS A 157 10.42 17.63 -12.59
C LYS A 157 11.34 17.00 -13.65
N TYR A 158 11.08 15.75 -14.03
CA TYR A 158 11.87 15.02 -15.02
C TYR A 158 11.16 14.89 -16.37
N GLN A 159 10.02 15.55 -16.55
CA GLN A 159 9.20 15.51 -17.77
C GLN A 159 8.79 14.08 -18.17
N VAL A 160 8.51 13.23 -17.19
CA VAL A 160 8.00 11.89 -17.41
C VAL A 160 6.48 11.90 -17.23
N PRO A 161 5.68 11.45 -18.22
CA PRO A 161 4.24 11.48 -18.13
C PRO A 161 3.74 10.71 -16.89
N CYS A 162 3.01 11.41 -16.02
CA CYS A 162 2.45 10.85 -14.80
C CYS A 162 1.10 11.51 -14.49
N THR A 163 0.10 10.68 -14.19
CA THR A 163 -1.22 11.14 -13.73
C THR A 163 -1.44 10.66 -12.29
N PHE A 164 -1.77 11.59 -11.41
CA PHE A 164 -2.25 11.26 -10.07
C PHE A 164 -3.73 10.86 -10.19
N VAL A 165 -4.05 9.63 -9.79
CA VAL A 165 -5.40 9.06 -9.90
C VAL A 165 -6.15 8.98 -8.58
N GLY A 166 -5.49 9.28 -7.45
CA GLY A 166 -6.04 9.04 -6.12
C GLY A 166 -5.69 7.64 -5.59
N HIS A 167 -6.23 7.32 -4.43
CA HIS A 167 -5.90 6.08 -3.75
C HIS A 167 -7.14 5.23 -3.48
N THR A 168 -7.21 4.01 -4.02
CA THR A 168 -8.38 3.11 -3.90
C THR A 168 -8.75 2.80 -2.44
N MET A 169 -7.78 2.77 -1.54
CA MET A 169 -8.05 2.64 -0.10
C MET A 169 -8.82 3.85 0.44
N ALA A 170 -8.52 5.07 -0.02
CA ALA A 170 -9.24 6.27 0.36
C ALA A 170 -10.68 6.27 -0.18
N ASP A 171 -10.89 5.76 -1.39
CA ASP A 171 -12.23 5.63 -1.97
C ASP A 171 -13.12 4.68 -1.17
N LYS A 172 -12.53 3.60 -0.64
CA LYS A 172 -13.22 2.53 0.11
C LYS A 172 -13.40 2.81 1.60
N MET A 173 -12.74 3.85 2.14
CA MET A 173 -12.83 4.22 3.56
C MET A 173 -13.87 5.33 3.77
N PRO A 174 -14.65 5.31 4.87
CA PRO A 174 -15.58 6.39 5.19
C PRO A 174 -14.85 7.68 5.58
N LEU A 175 -15.36 8.83 5.14
CA LEU A 175 -14.82 10.14 5.54
C LEU A 175 -15.03 10.43 7.03
N VAL A 176 -16.14 9.94 7.57
CA VAL A 176 -16.49 10.02 8.99
C VAL A 176 -16.59 8.59 9.52
N VAL A 177 -16.00 8.33 10.67
CA VAL A 177 -15.99 7.02 11.33
C VAL A 177 -16.71 7.15 12.66
N ASP A 178 -17.76 6.36 12.87
CA ASP A 178 -18.36 6.16 14.18
C ASP A 178 -17.55 5.09 14.95
N LYS A 179 -16.70 5.56 15.85
CA LYS A 179 -15.84 4.69 16.65
C LYS A 179 -16.64 3.75 17.56
N ALA A 180 -17.76 4.20 18.11
CA ALA A 180 -18.59 3.39 19.02
C ALA A 180 -19.24 2.22 18.26
N GLU A 181 -19.76 2.47 17.06
CA GLU A 181 -20.27 1.41 16.18
C GLU A 181 -19.19 0.41 15.84
N GLN A 182 -18.00 0.86 15.41
CA GLN A 182 -16.91 -0.01 15.01
C GLN A 182 -16.34 -0.85 16.17
N LYS A 183 -16.31 -0.31 17.38
CA LYS A 183 -15.98 -1.06 18.60
C LYS A 183 -16.99 -2.19 18.86
N THR A 184 -18.27 -1.90 18.73
CA THR A 184 -19.34 -2.88 18.89
C THR A 184 -19.21 -4.03 17.89
N VAL A 185 -18.86 -3.75 16.63
CA VAL A 185 -18.62 -4.77 15.59
C VAL A 185 -17.49 -5.75 15.98
N LEU A 186 -16.49 -5.26 16.75
CA LEU A 186 -15.38 -6.07 17.25
C LEU A 186 -15.61 -6.64 18.67
N GLU A 187 -16.85 -6.55 19.19
CA GLU A 187 -17.21 -7.00 20.54
C GLU A 187 -16.41 -6.30 21.65
N LEU A 188 -16.01 -5.04 21.40
CA LEU A 188 -15.34 -4.17 22.37
C LEU A 188 -16.37 -3.26 23.06
N ASP A 189 -16.04 -2.78 24.26
CA ASP A 189 -16.88 -1.80 24.97
C ASP A 189 -16.81 -0.45 24.23
N PRO A 190 -17.94 0.05 23.69
CA PRO A 190 -17.96 1.28 22.89
C PRO A 190 -17.65 2.54 23.72
N SER A 191 -17.85 2.50 25.03
CA SER A 191 -17.62 3.63 25.94
C SER A 191 -16.16 3.80 26.36
N ARG A 192 -15.33 2.77 26.18
CA ARG A 192 -13.94 2.73 26.64
C ARG A 192 -12.96 3.04 25.49
N PRO A 193 -11.84 3.72 25.76
CA PRO A 193 -10.83 3.97 24.76
C PRO A 193 -10.13 2.66 24.34
N VAL A 194 -9.72 2.60 23.07
CA VAL A 194 -9.07 1.43 22.46
C VAL A 194 -7.72 1.81 21.87
N LEU A 195 -6.65 1.12 22.30
CA LEU A 195 -5.31 1.21 21.73
C LEU A 195 -4.99 -0.05 20.91
N ALA A 196 -4.69 0.13 19.64
CA ALA A 196 -4.25 -0.95 18.77
C ALA A 196 -2.72 -1.07 18.72
N LEU A 197 -2.22 -2.29 18.72
CA LEU A 197 -0.81 -2.62 18.53
C LEU A 197 -0.62 -3.23 17.14
N MET A 198 0.12 -2.52 16.27
CA MET A 198 0.36 -2.88 14.87
C MET A 198 1.88 -2.97 14.61
N PRO A 199 2.60 -3.97 15.20
CA PRO A 199 4.06 -4.02 15.17
C PRO A 199 4.67 -4.39 13.82
N GLY A 200 3.84 -4.70 12.82
CA GLY A 200 4.26 -4.95 11.45
C GLY A 200 3.72 -6.24 10.85
N SER A 201 3.99 -6.41 9.56
CA SER A 201 3.59 -7.58 8.77
C SER A 201 4.70 -8.64 8.65
N ARG A 202 5.96 -8.26 8.87
CA ARG A 202 7.13 -9.13 8.74
C ARG A 202 7.60 -9.62 10.10
N SER A 203 8.13 -10.87 10.15
CA SER A 203 8.63 -11.47 11.40
C SER A 203 9.65 -10.60 12.12
N ASN A 204 10.56 -9.94 11.38
CA ASN A 204 11.57 -9.08 11.97
C ASN A 204 11.00 -7.78 12.54
N GLU A 205 9.98 -7.20 11.90
CA GLU A 205 9.29 -6.02 12.43
C GLU A 205 8.62 -6.35 13.76
N ILE A 206 7.84 -7.44 13.81
CA ILE A 206 7.17 -7.91 15.03
C ILE A 206 8.21 -8.18 16.14
N LYS A 207 9.30 -8.88 15.81
CA LYS A 207 10.37 -9.19 16.77
C LYS A 207 11.01 -7.93 17.36
N LEU A 208 11.19 -6.89 16.54
CA LEU A 208 11.92 -5.67 16.93
C LEU A 208 11.04 -4.63 17.63
N LEU A 209 9.72 -4.59 17.34
CA LEU A 209 8.82 -3.54 17.83
C LEU A 209 7.83 -4.02 18.90
N ALA A 210 7.37 -5.28 18.82
CA ALA A 210 6.37 -5.78 19.76
C ALA A 210 6.79 -5.67 21.25
N PRO A 211 8.04 -5.94 21.65
CA PRO A 211 8.43 -5.79 23.05
C PRO A 211 8.22 -4.36 23.57
N ASP A 212 8.65 -3.33 22.83
CA ASP A 212 8.49 -1.94 23.24
C ASP A 212 7.03 -1.49 23.20
N PHE A 213 6.25 -1.93 22.20
CA PHE A 213 4.82 -1.64 22.13
C PHE A 213 4.04 -2.23 23.30
N LEU A 214 4.38 -3.47 23.70
CA LEU A 214 3.79 -4.14 24.86
C LEU A 214 4.13 -3.44 26.16
N ALA A 215 5.40 -3.06 26.34
CA ALA A 215 5.84 -2.33 27.54
C ALA A 215 5.16 -0.94 27.62
N ALA A 216 5.09 -0.22 26.50
CA ALA A 216 4.39 1.07 26.44
C ALA A 216 2.89 0.92 26.71
N ALA A 217 2.24 -0.10 26.17
CA ALA A 217 0.82 -0.40 26.42
C ALA A 217 0.57 -0.72 27.89
N SER A 218 1.47 -1.45 28.55
CA SER A 218 1.40 -1.72 30.00
C SER A 218 1.47 -0.44 30.82
N LEU A 219 2.39 0.48 30.48
CA LEU A 219 2.52 1.76 31.16
C LEU A 219 1.29 2.65 30.95
N LEU A 220 0.73 2.68 29.74
CA LEU A 220 -0.50 3.44 29.46
C LEU A 220 -1.70 2.86 30.19
N GLN A 221 -1.84 1.52 30.26
CA GLN A 221 -2.96 0.89 30.97
C GLN A 221 -2.87 1.09 32.48
N GLN A 222 -1.65 1.23 33.07
CA GLN A 222 -1.50 1.64 34.46
C GLN A 222 -2.01 3.08 34.72
N GLN A 223 -1.86 3.98 33.73
CA GLN A 223 -2.35 5.36 33.81
C GLN A 223 -3.86 5.46 33.48
N GLN A 224 -4.37 4.57 32.64
CA GLN A 224 -5.76 4.50 32.18
C GLN A 224 -6.27 3.05 32.24
N PRO A 225 -6.73 2.56 33.39
CA PRO A 225 -7.13 1.16 33.57
C PRO A 225 -8.30 0.72 32.67
N GLU A 226 -9.12 1.66 32.19
CA GLU A 226 -10.19 1.41 31.25
C GLU A 226 -9.71 1.19 29.81
N LEU A 227 -8.43 1.44 29.50
CA LEU A 227 -7.87 1.30 28.16
C LEU A 227 -7.95 -0.17 27.67
N GLN A 228 -8.71 -0.40 26.62
CA GLN A 228 -8.80 -1.69 25.94
C GLN A 228 -7.62 -1.85 24.98
N LEU A 229 -6.98 -3.01 25.01
CA LEU A 229 -5.83 -3.30 24.15
C LEU A 229 -6.22 -4.32 23.11
N ILE A 230 -5.95 -3.99 21.85
CA ILE A 230 -6.14 -4.89 20.72
C ILE A 230 -4.87 -4.96 19.88
N ALA A 231 -4.73 -6.03 19.08
CA ALA A 231 -3.64 -6.15 18.13
C ALA A 231 -4.14 -6.79 16.84
N ASN A 232 -3.54 -6.46 15.71
CA ASN A 232 -3.81 -7.17 14.47
C ASN A 232 -2.53 -7.74 13.86
N MET A 233 -2.59 -9.01 13.48
CA MET A 233 -1.53 -9.72 12.75
C MET A 233 -2.03 -10.15 11.38
N VAL A 234 -1.13 -10.17 10.39
CA VAL A 234 -1.52 -10.48 9.00
C VAL A 234 -1.92 -11.94 8.79
N THR A 235 -1.33 -12.87 9.57
CA THR A 235 -1.60 -14.31 9.49
C THR A 235 -1.62 -14.95 10.88
N ALA A 236 -2.21 -16.15 10.99
CA ALA A 236 -2.19 -16.95 12.22
C ALA A 236 -0.76 -17.24 12.72
N GLN A 237 0.20 -17.47 11.80
CA GLN A 237 1.60 -17.66 12.16
C GLN A 237 2.19 -16.42 12.84
N LYS A 238 1.85 -15.20 12.36
CA LYS A 238 2.30 -13.95 12.98
C LYS A 238 1.59 -13.70 14.31
N ALA A 239 0.34 -14.11 14.43
CA ALA A 239 -0.39 -14.06 15.70
C ALA A 239 0.27 -14.97 16.75
N ALA A 240 0.65 -16.19 16.40
CA ALA A 240 1.41 -17.07 17.28
C ALA A 240 2.77 -16.49 17.69
N GLN A 241 3.49 -15.85 16.74
CA GLN A 241 4.75 -15.15 17.04
C GLN A 241 4.53 -14.01 18.05
N PHE A 242 3.50 -13.18 17.82
CA PHE A 242 3.17 -12.09 18.75
C PHE A 242 2.75 -12.59 20.11
N ALA A 243 1.94 -13.65 20.18
CA ALA A 243 1.53 -14.27 21.44
C ALA A 243 2.73 -14.78 22.26
N ALA A 244 3.72 -15.40 21.62
CA ALA A 244 4.94 -15.84 22.29
C ALA A 244 5.74 -14.64 22.88
N ILE A 245 5.85 -13.54 22.14
CA ILE A 245 6.50 -12.31 22.61
C ILE A 245 5.68 -11.70 23.76
N LYS A 246 4.36 -11.64 23.65
CA LYS A 246 3.48 -11.14 24.72
C LYS A 246 3.66 -11.97 26.01
N ALA A 247 3.69 -13.29 25.90
CA ALA A 247 3.87 -14.18 27.04
C ALA A 247 5.21 -13.93 27.77
N GLN A 248 6.24 -13.55 27.03
CA GLN A 248 7.57 -13.26 27.58
C GLN A 248 7.67 -11.86 28.20
N TYR A 249 7.14 -10.82 27.54
CA TYR A 249 7.38 -9.43 27.90
C TYR A 249 6.23 -8.76 28.67
N ALA A 250 5.00 -9.22 28.49
CA ALA A 250 3.83 -8.63 29.13
C ALA A 250 2.71 -9.68 29.36
N PRO A 251 2.97 -10.75 30.12
CA PRO A 251 2.01 -11.85 30.33
C PRO A 251 0.72 -11.37 31.00
N HIS A 252 0.78 -10.32 31.80
CA HIS A 252 -0.35 -9.74 32.54
C HIS A 252 -1.34 -8.95 31.67
N LEU A 253 -0.92 -8.50 30.49
CA LEU A 253 -1.83 -7.73 29.63
C LEU A 253 -2.91 -8.59 29.03
N ASN A 254 -4.16 -8.11 29.07
CA ASN A 254 -5.24 -8.67 28.29
C ASN A 254 -5.33 -7.96 26.94
N ILE A 255 -4.99 -8.67 25.87
CA ILE A 255 -4.96 -8.12 24.49
C ILE A 255 -5.80 -9.02 23.60
N THR A 256 -6.83 -8.48 22.97
CA THR A 256 -7.58 -9.19 21.92
C THR A 256 -6.78 -9.14 20.61
N VAL A 257 -6.42 -10.30 20.08
CA VAL A 257 -5.61 -10.43 18.86
C VAL A 257 -6.48 -10.83 17.69
N PHE A 258 -6.55 -9.95 16.69
CA PHE A 258 -7.22 -10.18 15.42
C PHE A 258 -6.23 -10.66 14.36
N THR A 259 -6.72 -11.36 13.34
CA THR A 259 -5.88 -11.83 12.21
C THR A 259 -6.51 -11.42 10.88
N GLY A 260 -5.74 -10.71 10.06
CA GLY A 260 -6.19 -10.27 8.73
C GLY A 260 -7.28 -9.19 8.74
N GLN A 261 -7.52 -8.52 9.87
CA GLN A 261 -8.60 -7.54 10.07
C GLN A 261 -8.06 -6.12 10.33
N ALA A 262 -6.92 -5.75 9.71
CA ALA A 262 -6.25 -4.47 9.97
C ALA A 262 -7.20 -3.28 9.86
N ARG A 263 -8.01 -3.24 8.80
CA ARG A 263 -8.99 -2.17 8.55
C ARG A 263 -10.02 -2.05 9.68
N GLN A 264 -10.64 -3.15 10.08
CA GLN A 264 -11.64 -3.16 11.14
C GLN A 264 -11.04 -2.74 12.48
N VAL A 265 -9.85 -3.26 12.79
CA VAL A 265 -9.11 -2.91 14.00
C VAL A 265 -8.80 -1.41 14.05
N LEU A 266 -8.32 -0.82 12.94
CA LEU A 266 -8.01 0.61 12.87
C LEU A 266 -9.28 1.49 12.88
N LEU A 267 -10.37 1.02 12.29
CA LEU A 267 -11.67 1.72 12.37
C LEU A 267 -12.20 1.77 13.81
N ALA A 268 -12.01 0.71 14.60
CA ALA A 268 -12.46 0.65 16.00
C ALA A 268 -11.48 1.33 16.97
N ALA A 269 -10.18 1.33 16.69
CA ALA A 269 -9.17 1.90 17.57
C ALA A 269 -9.23 3.44 17.61
N ASP A 270 -9.14 4.02 18.81
CA ASP A 270 -8.97 5.45 19.00
C ASP A 270 -7.54 5.87 18.68
N ALA A 271 -6.57 5.01 19.07
CA ALA A 271 -5.16 5.24 18.83
C ALA A 271 -4.41 3.95 18.50
N THR A 272 -3.21 4.08 17.91
CA THR A 272 -2.37 2.92 17.57
C THR A 272 -0.88 3.20 17.73
N PHE A 273 -0.13 2.21 18.23
CA PHE A 273 1.28 2.08 17.95
C PHE A 273 1.46 1.29 16.66
N ILE A 274 2.10 1.88 15.67
CA ILE A 274 2.13 1.31 14.33
C ILE A 274 3.52 1.37 13.69
N THR A 275 3.91 0.30 13.00
CA THR A 275 5.13 0.33 12.19
C THR A 275 4.93 1.17 10.93
N SER A 276 6.01 1.82 10.48
CA SER A 276 5.98 2.57 9.21
C SER A 276 5.71 1.65 8.02
N GLY A 277 4.80 2.08 7.15
CA GLY A 277 4.38 1.37 5.95
C GLY A 277 3.01 1.84 5.48
N THR A 278 2.40 1.14 4.55
CA THR A 278 1.05 1.43 4.02
C THR A 278 -0.02 1.47 5.12
N ALA A 279 0.15 0.69 6.20
CA ALA A 279 -0.77 0.69 7.33
C ALA A 279 -0.90 2.07 8.02
N THR A 280 0.10 2.95 7.93
CA THR A 280 0.00 4.32 8.46
C THR A 280 -0.99 5.18 7.68
N LEU A 281 -1.09 4.98 6.37
CA LEU A 281 -2.13 5.59 5.55
C LEU A 281 -3.52 5.06 5.95
N GLU A 282 -3.64 3.75 6.13
CA GLU A 282 -4.88 3.11 6.54
C GLU A 282 -5.36 3.63 7.92
N ALA A 283 -4.43 3.80 8.88
CA ALA A 283 -4.74 4.40 10.19
C ALA A 283 -5.22 5.85 10.08
N MET A 284 -4.58 6.67 9.25
CA MET A 284 -5.03 8.04 8.97
C MET A 284 -6.42 8.07 8.34
N LEU A 285 -6.68 7.23 7.35
CA LEU A 285 -7.98 7.11 6.69
C LEU A 285 -9.06 6.61 7.66
N ALA A 286 -8.72 5.73 8.60
CA ALA A 286 -9.59 5.27 9.68
C ALA A 286 -9.80 6.30 10.81
N LYS A 287 -9.17 7.49 10.74
CA LYS A 287 -9.20 8.52 11.78
C LYS A 287 -8.68 7.98 13.13
N CYS A 288 -7.74 7.05 13.08
CA CYS A 288 -7.06 6.50 14.23
C CYS A 288 -5.81 7.35 14.53
N LEU A 289 -5.70 7.87 15.74
CA LEU A 289 -4.50 8.59 16.19
C LEU A 289 -3.31 7.62 16.19
N MET A 290 -2.11 8.08 15.91
CA MET A 290 -1.00 7.15 15.78
C MET A 290 0.33 7.71 16.27
N VAL A 291 1.15 6.83 16.83
CA VAL A 291 2.59 7.00 16.96
C VAL A 291 3.27 5.99 16.05
N VAL A 292 4.01 6.50 15.08
CA VAL A 292 4.68 5.66 14.08
C VAL A 292 6.07 5.31 14.55
N ALA A 293 6.40 4.01 14.53
CA ALA A 293 7.71 3.52 14.90
C ALA A 293 8.35 2.73 13.76
N TYR A 294 9.65 2.85 13.61
CA TYR A 294 10.41 2.00 12.69
C TYR A 294 11.72 1.57 13.29
N ARG A 295 11.97 0.26 13.23
CA ARG A 295 13.23 -0.33 13.67
C ARG A 295 13.68 -1.39 12.67
N ALA A 296 14.89 -1.24 12.16
CA ALA A 296 15.56 -2.21 11.31
C ALA A 296 16.81 -2.74 12.01
N ASN A 297 17.34 -3.87 11.53
CA ASN A 297 18.64 -4.30 12.02
C ASN A 297 19.72 -3.26 11.69
N TRP A 298 20.78 -3.22 12.48
CA TRP A 298 21.81 -2.18 12.43
C TRP A 298 22.39 -1.98 11.01
N LEU A 299 22.69 -3.05 10.31
CA LEU A 299 23.29 -2.98 8.97
C LEU A 299 22.32 -2.36 7.94
N THR A 300 21.06 -2.81 7.94
CA THR A 300 20.01 -2.27 7.08
C THR A 300 19.79 -0.78 7.35
N TYR A 301 19.80 -0.39 8.61
CA TYR A 301 19.65 1.01 9.00
C TYR A 301 20.83 1.87 8.54
N GLN A 302 22.07 1.42 8.71
CA GLN A 302 23.26 2.16 8.28
C GLN A 302 23.29 2.38 6.76
N ILE A 303 22.81 1.40 5.99
CA ILE A 303 22.67 1.54 4.54
C ILE A 303 21.49 2.48 4.22
N GLY A 304 20.33 2.27 4.84
CA GLY A 304 19.11 3.04 4.59
C GLY A 304 19.31 4.54 4.84
N ARG A 305 19.90 4.94 5.97
CA ARG A 305 20.10 6.35 6.32
C ARG A 305 21.03 7.11 5.37
N ARG A 306 21.90 6.39 4.62
CA ARG A 306 22.77 7.01 3.59
C ARG A 306 22.07 7.16 2.26
N LEU A 307 21.08 6.31 1.97
CA LEU A 307 20.38 6.28 0.70
C LEU A 307 19.07 7.07 0.72
N VAL A 308 18.39 7.10 1.85
CA VAL A 308 17.08 7.77 2.03
C VAL A 308 17.32 9.11 2.72
N LYS A 309 17.01 10.19 2.02
CA LYS A 309 17.11 11.57 2.52
C LYS A 309 15.70 12.15 2.67
N LEU A 310 14.89 11.55 3.52
CA LEU A 310 13.55 12.03 3.81
C LEU A 310 13.51 12.61 5.21
N GLU A 311 12.85 13.75 5.38
CA GLU A 311 12.56 14.35 6.68
C GLU A 311 11.51 13.53 7.43
N HIS A 312 10.59 12.90 6.69
CA HIS A 312 9.50 12.07 7.19
C HIS A 312 9.51 10.71 6.52
N PHE A 313 9.05 9.67 7.24
CA PHE A 313 9.02 8.32 6.72
C PHE A 313 7.64 7.64 6.85
N SER A 314 6.64 8.29 7.45
CA SER A 314 5.26 7.84 7.44
C SER A 314 4.47 8.52 6.32
N LEU A 315 3.53 7.81 5.72
CA LEU A 315 2.68 8.36 4.66
C LEU A 315 1.86 9.57 5.11
N PRO A 316 1.29 9.64 6.33
CA PRO A 316 0.61 10.84 6.81
C PRO A 316 1.50 12.09 6.78
N ASN A 317 2.72 12.02 7.29
CA ASN A 317 3.64 13.16 7.31
C ASN A 317 4.13 13.54 5.91
N LEU A 318 4.39 12.55 5.05
CA LEU A 318 4.74 12.78 3.65
C LEU A 318 3.60 13.48 2.87
N LEU A 319 2.36 13.07 3.10
CA LEU A 319 1.18 13.69 2.47
C LEU A 319 0.93 15.10 3.00
N ALA A 320 1.15 15.31 4.30
CA ALA A 320 1.02 16.62 4.94
C ALA A 320 2.17 17.58 4.59
N GLY A 321 3.33 17.07 4.13
CA GLY A 321 4.55 17.86 3.94
C GLY A 321 5.12 18.44 5.25
N ARG A 322 4.74 17.89 6.40
CA ARG A 322 5.15 18.32 7.75
C ARG A 322 4.99 17.21 8.78
N ALA A 323 5.63 17.38 9.94
CA ALA A 323 5.40 16.51 11.09
C ALA A 323 3.96 16.69 11.61
N MET A 324 3.06 15.79 11.23
CA MET A 324 1.67 15.75 11.66
C MET A 324 1.45 14.70 12.75
N VAL A 325 2.14 13.58 12.64
CA VAL A 325 2.14 12.49 13.63
C VAL A 325 3.56 12.23 14.14
N PRO A 326 3.73 11.81 15.39
CA PRO A 326 5.03 11.42 15.91
C PRO A 326 5.66 10.25 15.16
N GLU A 327 6.93 10.39 14.82
CA GLU A 327 7.75 9.35 14.19
C GLU A 327 8.95 9.04 15.06
N LEU A 328 9.06 7.80 15.50
CA LEU A 328 10.19 7.32 16.33
C LEU A 328 11.02 6.33 15.50
N LEU A 329 12.33 6.58 15.44
CA LEU A 329 13.25 5.81 14.59
C LEU A 329 14.34 5.14 15.44
N GLN A 330 14.54 3.84 15.25
CA GLN A 330 15.64 3.06 15.85
C GLN A 330 15.71 3.18 17.38
N HIS A 331 16.76 3.83 17.89
CA HIS A 331 16.99 4.02 19.32
C HIS A 331 16.00 4.97 20.01
N GLN A 332 15.26 5.77 19.24
CA GLN A 332 14.18 6.60 19.75
C GLN A 332 12.93 5.78 20.13
N VAL A 333 12.81 4.55 19.61
CA VAL A 333 11.69 3.66 19.94
C VAL A 333 11.97 3.06 21.32
N THR A 334 11.49 3.71 22.37
CA THR A 334 11.51 3.19 23.74
C THR A 334 10.10 3.22 24.32
N PRO A 335 9.77 2.40 25.32
CA PRO A 335 8.46 2.43 25.96
C PRO A 335 8.09 3.82 26.46
N GLU A 336 9.05 4.53 27.09
CA GLU A 336 8.84 5.88 27.63
C GLU A 336 8.55 6.90 26.53
N ALA A 337 9.29 6.85 25.40
CA ALA A 337 9.08 7.75 24.29
C ALA A 337 7.73 7.49 23.59
N LEU A 338 7.33 6.21 23.46
CA LEU A 338 6.02 5.82 22.95
C LEU A 338 4.89 6.36 23.84
N VAL A 339 5.02 6.20 25.17
CA VAL A 339 4.05 6.73 26.14
C VAL A 339 4.02 8.25 26.10
N ALA A 340 5.16 8.91 26.10
CA ALA A 340 5.24 10.38 26.06
C ALA A 340 4.58 10.96 24.80
N ALA A 341 4.68 10.26 23.67
CA ALA A 341 4.03 10.65 22.43
C ALA A 341 2.52 10.34 22.41
N MET A 342 2.08 9.23 23.01
CA MET A 342 0.70 8.75 22.94
C MET A 342 -0.21 9.30 24.04
N ALA A 343 0.29 9.42 25.26
CA ALA A 343 -0.53 9.83 26.41
C ALA A 343 -1.25 11.18 26.20
N PRO A 344 -0.61 12.23 25.65
CA PRO A 344 -1.31 13.47 25.32
C PRO A 344 -2.44 13.28 24.32
N MET A 345 -2.26 12.42 23.31
CA MET A 345 -3.29 12.16 22.28
C MET A 345 -4.51 11.48 22.88
N LEU A 346 -4.38 10.66 23.90
CA LEU A 346 -5.50 10.00 24.57
C LEU A 346 -6.25 10.92 25.54
N GLN A 347 -5.65 12.05 25.95
CA GLN A 347 -6.17 12.94 27.00
C GLN A 347 -6.63 14.30 26.48
N THR A 348 -6.21 14.72 25.29
CA THR A 348 -6.50 16.05 24.76
C THR A 348 -7.48 16.02 23.58
N ASP A 349 -8.01 17.19 23.24
CA ASP A 349 -8.78 17.35 22.00
C ASP A 349 -7.87 17.25 20.77
N ASN A 350 -8.14 16.27 19.90
CA ASN A 350 -7.44 16.04 18.66
C ASN A 350 -8.21 16.53 17.43
N SER A 351 -9.21 17.38 17.59
CA SER A 351 -10.09 17.83 16.51
C SER A 351 -9.33 18.43 15.33
N LYS A 352 -8.25 19.16 15.58
CA LYS A 352 -7.37 19.72 14.55
C LYS A 352 -6.65 18.64 13.76
N LEU A 353 -6.04 17.64 14.42
CA LEU A 353 -5.35 16.52 13.76
C LEU A 353 -6.33 15.68 12.93
N LEU A 354 -7.51 15.42 13.48
CA LEU A 354 -8.56 14.68 12.77
C LEU A 354 -9.13 15.49 11.59
N ALA A 355 -9.16 16.82 11.65
CA ALA A 355 -9.50 17.69 10.52
C ALA A 355 -8.43 17.60 9.41
N ASP A 356 -7.14 17.64 9.78
CA ASP A 356 -6.04 17.41 8.83
C ASP A 356 -6.15 16.02 8.15
N TYR A 357 -6.46 14.96 8.91
CA TYR A 357 -6.69 13.62 8.36
C TYR A 357 -7.85 13.60 7.35
N ARG A 358 -8.96 14.31 7.65
CA ARG A 358 -10.09 14.41 6.73
C ARG A 358 -9.72 15.16 5.46
N THR A 359 -8.99 16.26 5.58
CA THR A 359 -8.53 17.06 4.43
C THR A 359 -7.66 16.22 3.49
N ILE A 360 -6.66 15.51 4.03
CA ILE A 360 -5.82 14.63 3.22
C ILE A 360 -6.63 13.49 2.62
N HIS A 361 -7.56 12.90 3.39
CA HIS A 361 -8.43 11.86 2.88
C HIS A 361 -9.24 12.35 1.68
N GLN A 362 -9.85 13.53 1.75
CA GLN A 362 -10.59 14.14 0.64
C GLN A 362 -9.71 14.40 -0.58
N GLN A 363 -8.44 14.81 -0.39
CA GLN A 363 -7.51 15.07 -1.48
C GLN A 363 -7.14 13.81 -2.27
N ILE A 364 -7.07 12.64 -1.60
CA ILE A 364 -6.67 11.38 -2.24
C ILE A 364 -7.85 10.45 -2.55
N LYS A 365 -9.07 10.84 -2.18
CA LYS A 365 -10.34 10.16 -2.52
C LYS A 365 -10.86 10.71 -3.85
N CYS A 366 -10.46 10.10 -4.95
CA CYS A 366 -10.66 10.63 -6.30
C CYS A 366 -11.41 9.67 -7.23
N ASP A 367 -11.98 8.57 -6.75
CA ASP A 367 -12.44 7.45 -7.57
C ASP A 367 -11.28 6.90 -8.44
N ALA A 368 -10.25 6.46 -7.76
CA ALA A 368 -8.95 6.12 -8.33
C ALA A 368 -9.04 5.15 -9.52
N SER A 369 -9.93 4.16 -9.44
CA SER A 369 -10.10 3.18 -10.51
C SER A 369 -10.74 3.79 -11.76
N ALA A 370 -11.70 4.70 -11.60
CA ALA A 370 -12.31 5.43 -12.70
C ALA A 370 -11.32 6.40 -13.36
N GLN A 371 -10.52 7.13 -12.56
CA GLN A 371 -9.46 8.01 -13.06
C GLN A 371 -8.37 7.21 -13.80
N ALA A 372 -7.97 6.06 -13.25
CA ALA A 372 -7.00 5.18 -13.90
C ALA A 372 -7.52 4.65 -15.24
N ALA A 373 -8.77 4.21 -15.29
CA ALA A 373 -9.41 3.75 -16.53
C ALA A 373 -9.42 4.84 -17.60
N GLU A 374 -9.81 6.07 -17.25
CA GLU A 374 -9.84 7.19 -18.21
C GLU A 374 -8.44 7.52 -18.72
N ALA A 375 -7.44 7.64 -17.83
CA ALA A 375 -6.07 7.92 -18.23
C ALA A 375 -5.47 6.82 -19.14
N ILE A 376 -5.80 5.54 -18.91
CA ILE A 376 -5.40 4.43 -19.79
C ILE A 376 -6.06 4.56 -21.16
N LEU A 377 -7.34 4.87 -21.22
CA LEU A 377 -8.08 5.06 -22.47
C LEU A 377 -7.60 6.27 -23.28
N GLU A 378 -7.14 7.34 -22.62
CA GLU A 378 -6.48 8.47 -23.26
C GLU A 378 -5.17 8.06 -23.96
N VAL A 379 -4.36 7.21 -23.29
CA VAL A 379 -3.14 6.66 -23.90
C VAL A 379 -3.47 5.83 -25.15
N VAL A 380 -4.54 5.03 -25.13
CA VAL A 380 -4.99 4.25 -26.30
C VAL A 380 -5.41 5.18 -27.44
N ARG A 381 -6.16 6.24 -27.14
CA ARG A 381 -6.70 7.19 -28.15
C ARG A 381 -5.63 8.09 -28.76
N SER A 382 -4.50 8.33 -28.08
CA SER A 382 -3.46 9.26 -28.54
C SER A 382 -2.85 8.93 -29.90
N ASP A 383 -2.95 7.69 -30.39
CA ASP A 383 -2.51 7.30 -31.72
C ASP A 383 -3.62 7.42 -32.80
N ALA A 384 -4.87 7.54 -32.41
CA ALA A 384 -5.96 7.70 -33.37
C ALA A 384 -6.02 9.13 -33.97
N MET A 385 -5.21 10.05 -33.45
CA MET A 385 -5.16 11.45 -33.86
C MET A 385 -3.80 11.87 -34.47
N ALA A 386 -2.82 10.97 -34.54
CA ALA A 386 -1.53 11.16 -35.21
C ALA A 386 -1.48 10.37 -36.54
#